data_9a649379591e4662b6843d5aace1e064
#
_entry.id   9a649379591e4662b6843d5aace1e064
#
_cell.length_a   1.000
_cell.length_b   1.000
_cell.length_c   1.000
_cell.angle_alpha   90.00
_cell.angle_beta   90.00
_cell.angle_gamma   90.00
#
_symmetry.space_group_name_H-M   'P 1'
#
loop_
_entity.id
_entity.type
_entity.pdbx_description
1 polymer ?
#
loop_
_entity_poly.entity_id
_entity_poly.type
_entity_poly.pdbx_seq_one_letter_code
_entity_poly.pdbx_strand_id
1 'polypeptide(L)'
;MIFPKAFLIHCWLIALSAPVVFAQLPLVTNGTIQRLENFPSRFVSARNVDVWLPAGYNPAKKYAVLYMHDGQMLFDSTATWNGQEWGVDETLGQLIREKRIRPCIVVGVWNAGKERHVDYFPQKPFESLPKSYRDSLIRMAQRQEGAA
;
A
#
# COMPACT_ATOMS: atom_id res chain seq x y z
N MET A 1 -0.37 71.65 19.84
CA MET A 1 -1.44 70.73 19.52
C MET A 1 -0.84 69.66 18.57
N ILE A 2 -0.38 68.54 19.13
CA ILE A 2 0.38 67.51 18.42
C ILE A 2 -0.53 66.26 18.31
N PHE A 3 -0.91 65.90 17.09
CA PHE A 3 -1.71 64.68 16.82
C PHE A 3 -0.79 63.47 16.66
N PRO A 4 -1.07 62.36 17.31
CA PRO A 4 -0.27 61.16 17.11
C PRO A 4 -0.68 60.44 15.81
N LYS A 5 0.33 60.04 15.00
CA LYS A 5 0.16 59.22 13.81
C LYS A 5 -0.17 57.77 14.23
N ALA A 6 -1.38 57.34 13.89
CA ALA A 6 -1.79 55.95 14.02
C ALA A 6 -1.02 55.07 13.01
N PHE A 7 -0.22 54.15 13.49
CA PHE A 7 0.47 53.11 12.69
C PHE A 7 -0.50 51.97 12.44
N LEU A 8 -1.03 51.83 11.23
CA LEU A 8 -1.84 50.71 10.80
C LEU A 8 -0.92 49.52 10.46
N ILE A 9 -0.84 48.58 11.36
CA ILE A 9 -0.16 47.29 11.11
C ILE A 9 -1.08 46.41 10.25
N HIS A 10 -0.75 46.30 8.96
CA HIS A 10 -1.40 45.31 8.09
C HIS A 10 -0.83 43.93 8.35
N CYS A 11 -1.55 43.10 9.15
CA CYS A 11 -1.25 41.67 9.25
C CYS A 11 -1.67 40.97 7.95
N TRP A 12 -0.69 40.63 7.11
CA TRP A 12 -0.91 39.71 5.98
C TRP A 12 -1.01 38.28 6.54
N LEU A 13 -2.23 37.75 6.56
CA LEU A 13 -2.46 36.33 6.79
C LEU A 13 -2.02 35.57 5.53
N ILE A 14 -0.78 35.04 5.57
CA ILE A 14 -0.31 34.09 4.57
C ILE A 14 -1.02 32.75 4.89
N ALA A 15 -2.07 32.44 4.14
CA ALA A 15 -2.67 31.12 4.17
C ALA A 15 -1.65 30.11 3.60
N LEU A 16 -0.96 29.38 4.47
CA LEU A 16 -0.17 28.22 4.05
C LEU A 16 -1.15 27.13 3.58
N SER A 17 -1.39 27.07 2.29
CA SER A 17 -2.01 25.89 1.68
C SER A 17 -0.97 24.77 1.70
N ALA A 18 -1.12 23.81 2.61
CA ALA A 18 -0.34 22.59 2.56
C ALA A 18 -0.61 21.87 1.21
N PRO A 19 0.44 21.47 0.46
CA PRO A 19 0.21 20.71 -0.76
C PRO A 19 -0.48 19.40 -0.39
N VAL A 20 -1.61 19.12 -1.01
CA VAL A 20 -2.25 17.80 -0.96
C VAL A 20 -1.36 16.87 -1.78
N VAL A 21 -0.53 16.10 -1.10
CA VAL A 21 0.28 15.05 -1.74
C VAL A 21 -0.66 13.90 -2.07
N PHE A 22 -1.13 13.85 -3.32
CA PHE A 22 -1.75 12.63 -3.84
C PHE A 22 -0.68 11.55 -3.89
N ALA A 23 -0.96 10.42 -3.25
CA ALA A 23 -0.08 9.26 -3.36
C ALA A 23 -0.01 8.84 -4.83
N GLN A 24 1.16 9.02 -5.44
CA GLN A 24 1.36 8.72 -6.86
C GLN A 24 1.08 7.23 -7.11
N LEU A 25 0.36 6.93 -8.22
CA LEU A 25 0.18 5.56 -8.66
C LEU A 25 1.52 4.98 -9.11
N PRO A 26 1.76 3.66 -8.88
CA PRO A 26 2.97 3.02 -9.39
C PRO A 26 3.04 3.08 -10.91
N LEU A 27 4.25 3.28 -11.42
CA LEU A 27 4.51 3.26 -12.85
C LEU A 27 4.58 1.79 -13.30
N VAL A 28 3.76 1.42 -14.27
CA VAL A 28 3.72 0.05 -14.83
C VAL A 28 4.13 0.06 -16.29
N THR A 29 4.88 -0.96 -16.71
CA THR A 29 5.31 -1.13 -18.10
C THR A 29 4.25 -1.81 -18.95
N ASN A 30 3.36 -2.58 -18.32
CA ASN A 30 2.26 -3.29 -18.96
C ASN A 30 0.95 -3.13 -18.19
N GLY A 31 -0.15 -2.94 -18.91
CA GLY A 31 -1.46 -2.80 -18.29
C GLY A 31 -1.69 -1.44 -17.65
N THR A 32 -2.56 -1.40 -16.65
CA THR A 32 -2.91 -0.17 -15.90
C THR A 32 -3.17 -0.49 -14.44
N ILE A 33 -2.94 0.49 -13.55
CA ILE A 33 -3.24 0.39 -12.11
C ILE A 33 -4.45 1.25 -11.76
N GLN A 34 -5.31 0.71 -10.93
CA GLN A 34 -6.35 1.44 -10.21
C GLN A 34 -6.12 1.27 -8.72
N ARG A 35 -6.03 2.36 -7.95
CA ARG A 35 -5.86 2.32 -6.50
C ARG A 35 -7.18 2.54 -5.80
N LEU A 36 -7.49 1.67 -4.85
CA LEU A 36 -8.51 1.85 -3.85
C LEU A 36 -7.79 2.35 -2.58
N GLU A 37 -7.82 3.66 -2.36
CA GLU A 37 -7.14 4.28 -1.21
C GLU A 37 -7.89 4.00 0.08
N ASN A 38 -7.12 3.71 1.15
CA ASN A 38 -7.66 3.48 2.49
C ASN A 38 -8.87 2.52 2.51
N PHE A 39 -8.77 1.43 1.74
CA PHE A 39 -9.86 0.44 1.65
C PHE A 39 -10.22 -0.09 3.03
N PRO A 40 -11.48 0.08 3.47
CA PRO A 40 -11.88 -0.24 4.84
C PRO A 40 -11.99 -1.74 5.06
N SER A 41 -11.64 -2.18 6.27
CA SER A 41 -11.81 -3.56 6.73
C SER A 41 -12.38 -3.59 8.13
N ARG A 42 -13.15 -4.62 8.45
CA ARG A 42 -13.63 -4.89 9.81
C ARG A 42 -12.63 -5.68 10.65
N PHE A 43 -11.56 -6.20 10.04
CA PHE A 43 -10.64 -7.14 10.67
C PHE A 43 -9.22 -6.58 10.84
N VAL A 44 -8.83 -5.66 9.99
CA VAL A 44 -7.47 -5.06 9.97
C VAL A 44 -7.57 -3.58 9.68
N SER A 45 -6.52 -2.82 9.96
CA SER A 45 -6.42 -1.39 9.64
C SER A 45 -6.66 -1.14 8.15
N ALA A 46 -7.33 -0.04 7.81
CA ALA A 46 -7.55 0.37 6.42
C ALA A 46 -6.22 0.52 5.70
N ARG A 47 -6.17 0.08 4.44
CA ARG A 47 -4.93 0.08 3.63
C ARG A 47 -5.24 0.26 2.16
N ASN A 48 -4.24 0.65 1.39
CA ASN A 48 -4.39 0.73 -0.06
C ASN A 48 -4.47 -0.66 -0.69
N VAL A 49 -5.24 -0.74 -1.77
CA VAL A 49 -5.31 -1.91 -2.63
C VAL A 49 -5.07 -1.46 -4.06
N ASP A 50 -4.04 -1.97 -4.70
CA ASP A 50 -3.73 -1.70 -6.09
C ASP A 50 -4.27 -2.83 -6.96
N VAL A 51 -5.10 -2.48 -7.93
CA VAL A 51 -5.69 -3.41 -8.88
C VAL A 51 -5.01 -3.22 -10.24
N TRP A 52 -4.19 -4.19 -10.63
CA TRP A 52 -3.59 -4.21 -11.96
C TRP A 52 -4.52 -4.88 -12.96
N LEU A 53 -4.74 -4.21 -14.06
CA LEU A 53 -5.56 -4.68 -15.19
C LEU A 53 -4.65 -4.95 -16.39
N PRO A 54 -4.73 -6.13 -17.03
CA PRO A 54 -3.86 -6.48 -18.14
C PRO A 54 -4.11 -5.60 -19.37
N ALA A 55 -3.12 -5.46 -20.23
CA ALA A 55 -3.28 -4.77 -21.51
C ALA A 55 -4.46 -5.38 -22.30
N GLY A 56 -5.33 -4.51 -22.83
CA GLY A 56 -6.54 -4.93 -23.53
C GLY A 56 -7.65 -5.43 -22.60
N TYR A 57 -7.61 -5.04 -21.31
CA TYR A 57 -8.70 -5.31 -20.37
C TYR A 57 -10.05 -4.84 -20.92
N ASN A 58 -11.08 -5.69 -20.78
CA ASN A 58 -12.44 -5.41 -21.17
C ASN A 58 -13.41 -5.78 -20.04
N PRO A 59 -14.15 -4.81 -19.48
CA PRO A 59 -15.03 -5.06 -18.33
C PRO A 59 -16.20 -6.01 -18.63
N ALA A 60 -16.52 -6.25 -19.90
CA ALA A 60 -17.54 -7.23 -20.29
C ALA A 60 -17.04 -8.69 -20.23
N LYS A 61 -15.73 -8.92 -20.02
CA LYS A 61 -15.14 -10.26 -19.92
C LYS A 61 -14.90 -10.64 -18.46
N LYS A 62 -14.85 -11.96 -18.22
CA LYS A 62 -14.45 -12.51 -16.90
C LYS A 62 -12.96 -12.84 -16.91
N TYR A 63 -12.29 -12.52 -15.82
CA TYR A 63 -10.87 -12.77 -15.60
C TYR A 63 -10.67 -13.62 -14.35
N ALA A 64 -9.62 -14.42 -14.34
CA ALA A 64 -9.07 -14.94 -13.09
C ALA A 64 -8.49 -13.77 -12.28
N VAL A 65 -8.51 -13.88 -10.95
CA VAL A 65 -7.95 -12.88 -10.05
C VAL A 65 -6.83 -13.51 -9.25
N LEU A 66 -5.66 -12.87 -9.26
CA LEU A 66 -4.52 -13.20 -8.44
C LEU A 66 -4.46 -12.19 -7.29
N TYR A 67 -4.63 -12.66 -6.05
CA TYR A 67 -4.43 -11.84 -4.85
C TYR A 67 -2.98 -11.95 -4.39
N MET A 68 -2.35 -10.82 -4.15
CA MET A 68 -0.96 -10.76 -3.69
C MET A 68 -0.85 -9.85 -2.47
N HIS A 69 -0.04 -10.27 -1.51
CA HIS A 69 0.35 -9.44 -0.37
C HIS A 69 1.46 -8.47 -0.76
N ASP A 70 1.74 -7.51 0.14
CA ASP A 70 2.77 -6.49 -0.04
C ASP A 70 2.58 -5.70 -1.35
N GLY A 71 1.32 -5.27 -1.62
CA GLY A 71 0.90 -4.62 -2.85
C GLY A 71 1.78 -3.46 -3.30
N GLN A 72 2.40 -2.74 -2.34
CA GLN A 72 3.33 -1.64 -2.61
C GLN A 72 4.66 -2.08 -3.21
N MET A 73 4.97 -3.40 -3.21
CA MET A 73 6.23 -3.94 -3.72
C MET A 73 6.12 -4.55 -5.11
N LEU A 74 4.93 -4.56 -5.73
CA LEU A 74 4.67 -5.43 -6.88
C LEU A 74 5.08 -4.84 -8.22
N PHE A 75 5.04 -3.50 -8.40
CA PHE A 75 4.92 -2.90 -9.72
C PHE A 75 5.91 -1.77 -10.03
N ASP A 76 6.56 -1.15 -9.04
CA ASP A 76 7.37 0.07 -9.26
C ASP A 76 8.45 0.18 -8.20
N SER A 77 9.69 -0.03 -8.59
CA SER A 77 10.85 0.04 -7.69
C SER A 77 11.07 1.44 -7.12
N THR A 78 10.65 2.48 -7.82
CA THR A 78 10.80 3.87 -7.34
C THR A 78 9.87 4.20 -6.18
N ALA A 79 8.77 3.44 -6.03
CA ALA A 79 7.79 3.58 -4.97
C ALA A 79 8.05 2.66 -3.77
N THR A 80 9.08 1.80 -3.82
CA THR A 80 9.40 0.84 -2.76
C THR A 80 10.47 1.37 -1.81
N TRP A 81 10.43 0.93 -0.54
CA TRP A 81 11.37 1.37 0.50
C TRP A 81 12.82 0.96 0.25
N ASN A 82 13.06 -0.10 -0.52
CA ASN A 82 14.39 -0.66 -0.80
C ASN A 82 14.83 -0.51 -2.27
N GLY A 83 14.06 0.22 -3.09
CA GLY A 83 14.35 0.40 -4.50
C GLY A 83 14.22 -0.88 -5.34
N GLN A 84 13.49 -1.88 -4.86
CA GLN A 84 13.26 -3.15 -5.55
C GLN A 84 11.77 -3.42 -5.68
N GLU A 85 11.37 -3.99 -6.81
CA GLU A 85 10.03 -4.46 -7.08
C GLU A 85 10.01 -5.94 -7.43
N TRP A 86 8.82 -6.52 -7.49
CA TRP A 86 8.67 -7.94 -7.85
C TRP A 86 8.44 -8.15 -9.35
N GLY A 87 8.32 -7.08 -10.15
CA GLY A 87 8.17 -7.13 -11.60
C GLY A 87 6.94 -7.91 -12.06
N VAL A 88 5.82 -7.70 -11.37
CA VAL A 88 4.61 -8.51 -11.58
C VAL A 88 3.95 -8.16 -12.90
N ASP A 89 3.87 -6.88 -13.26
CA ASP A 89 3.25 -6.43 -14.52
C ASP A 89 4.12 -6.81 -15.74
N GLU A 90 5.45 -6.74 -15.63
CA GLU A 90 6.37 -7.20 -16.68
C GLU A 90 6.20 -8.71 -16.92
N THR A 91 6.28 -9.48 -15.83
CA THR A 91 6.22 -10.94 -15.89
C THR A 91 4.88 -11.42 -16.43
N LEU A 92 3.77 -10.95 -15.87
CA LEU A 92 2.44 -11.34 -16.34
C LEU A 92 2.16 -10.80 -17.74
N GLY A 93 2.56 -9.55 -18.03
CA GLY A 93 2.43 -8.97 -19.35
C GLY A 93 3.16 -9.78 -20.41
N GLN A 94 4.37 -10.25 -20.13
CA GLN A 94 5.12 -11.14 -21.02
C GLN A 94 4.41 -12.49 -21.21
N LEU A 95 4.04 -13.17 -20.13
CA LEU A 95 3.39 -14.48 -20.17
C LEU A 95 2.06 -14.45 -20.94
N ILE A 96 1.30 -13.36 -20.80
CA ILE A 96 0.04 -13.14 -21.53
C ILE A 96 0.32 -12.94 -23.03
N ARG A 97 1.29 -12.09 -23.40
CA ARG A 97 1.68 -11.87 -24.81
C ARG A 97 2.16 -13.17 -25.48
N GLU A 98 2.92 -13.98 -24.77
CA GLU A 98 3.39 -15.28 -25.22
C GLU A 98 2.30 -16.38 -25.24
N LYS A 99 1.06 -16.03 -24.80
CA LYS A 99 -0.08 -16.97 -24.66
C LYS A 99 0.21 -18.17 -23.74
N ARG A 100 1.14 -18.02 -22.81
CA ARG A 100 1.48 -19.06 -21.80
C ARG A 100 0.46 -19.11 -20.68
N ILE A 101 -0.18 -17.97 -20.40
CA ILE A 101 -1.29 -17.87 -19.46
C ILE A 101 -2.45 -17.09 -20.07
N ARG A 102 -3.64 -17.29 -19.55
CA ARG A 102 -4.81 -16.45 -19.85
C ARG A 102 -4.67 -15.12 -19.13
N PRO A 103 -5.17 -13.99 -19.69
CA PRO A 103 -5.19 -12.72 -18.98
C PRO A 103 -5.87 -12.83 -17.62
N CYS A 104 -5.26 -12.24 -16.60
CA CYS A 104 -5.77 -12.19 -15.24
C CYS A 104 -5.69 -10.77 -14.70
N ILE A 105 -6.42 -10.49 -13.62
CA ILE A 105 -6.34 -9.28 -12.82
C ILE A 105 -5.46 -9.57 -11.61
N VAL A 106 -4.62 -8.61 -11.16
CA VAL A 106 -3.90 -8.71 -9.91
C VAL A 106 -4.50 -7.75 -8.90
N VAL A 107 -4.76 -8.24 -7.70
CA VAL A 107 -5.19 -7.44 -6.55
C VAL A 107 -4.07 -7.45 -5.52
N GLY A 108 -3.29 -6.36 -5.50
CA GLY A 108 -2.17 -6.15 -4.59
C GLY A 108 -2.64 -5.47 -3.30
N VAL A 109 -2.74 -6.22 -2.23
CA VAL A 109 -3.12 -5.68 -0.92
C VAL A 109 -1.87 -5.18 -0.21
N TRP A 110 -1.84 -3.87 0.11
CA TRP A 110 -0.71 -3.28 0.82
C TRP A 110 -0.61 -3.85 2.24
N ASN A 111 0.60 -3.99 2.74
CA ASN A 111 0.79 -4.22 4.17
C ASN A 111 0.65 -2.90 4.94
N ALA A 112 0.43 -2.99 6.24
CA ALA A 112 0.29 -1.84 7.14
C ALA A 112 1.61 -1.44 7.82
N GLY A 113 2.75 -1.63 7.14
CA GLY A 113 4.07 -1.26 7.64
C GLY A 113 4.42 -2.02 8.93
N LYS A 114 4.41 -1.34 10.06
CA LYS A 114 4.75 -1.93 11.37
C LYS A 114 3.86 -3.12 11.76
N GLU A 115 2.61 -3.12 11.34
CA GLU A 115 1.64 -4.19 11.64
C GLU A 115 1.78 -5.41 10.71
N ARG A 116 2.65 -5.35 9.69
CA ARG A 116 2.79 -6.41 8.68
C ARG A 116 2.98 -7.80 9.29
N HIS A 117 3.84 -7.92 10.29
CA HIS A 117 4.11 -9.22 10.92
C HIS A 117 2.89 -9.77 11.67
N VAL A 118 2.13 -8.89 12.31
CA VAL A 118 0.91 -9.26 13.05
C VAL A 118 -0.19 -9.66 12.07
N ASP A 119 -0.38 -8.91 10.99
CA ASP A 119 -1.40 -9.18 9.98
C ASP A 119 -1.20 -10.51 9.25
N TYR A 120 0.06 -10.92 9.04
CA TYR A 120 0.39 -12.16 8.33
C TYR A 120 0.63 -13.33 9.29
N PHE A 121 0.54 -13.10 10.58
CA PHE A 121 0.75 -14.15 11.57
C PHE A 121 -0.45 -15.11 11.60
N PRO A 122 -0.25 -16.42 11.44
CA PRO A 122 -1.35 -17.37 11.34
C PRO A 122 -2.02 -17.60 12.69
N GLN A 123 -3.16 -16.97 12.95
CA GLN A 123 -3.85 -16.95 14.23
C GLN A 123 -4.16 -18.38 14.76
N LYS A 124 -4.82 -19.21 13.97
CA LYS A 124 -5.23 -20.56 14.42
C LYS A 124 -4.04 -21.45 14.81
N PRO A 125 -2.97 -21.59 14.01
CA PRO A 125 -1.75 -22.26 14.45
C PRO A 125 -1.14 -21.67 15.72
N PHE A 126 -1.12 -20.35 15.86
CA PHE A 126 -0.62 -19.69 17.07
C PHE A 126 -1.45 -20.05 18.31
N GLU A 127 -2.77 -19.99 18.21
CA GLU A 127 -3.69 -20.32 19.31
C GLU A 127 -3.59 -21.78 19.73
N SER A 128 -3.18 -22.68 18.84
CA SER A 128 -2.97 -24.11 19.14
C SER A 128 -1.67 -24.41 19.91
N LEU A 129 -0.74 -23.44 19.99
CA LEU A 129 0.50 -23.61 20.74
C LEU A 129 0.25 -23.62 22.26
N PRO A 130 1.08 -24.35 23.05
CA PRO A 130 1.06 -24.24 24.50
C PRO A 130 1.24 -22.79 24.96
N LYS A 131 0.56 -22.42 26.06
CA LYS A 131 0.56 -21.04 26.57
C LYS A 131 1.98 -20.47 26.75
N SER A 132 2.91 -21.26 27.27
CA SER A 132 4.31 -20.84 27.49
C SER A 132 5.03 -20.43 26.20
N TYR A 133 4.76 -21.13 25.10
CA TYR A 133 5.30 -20.77 23.77
C TYR A 133 4.69 -19.49 23.24
N ARG A 134 3.36 -19.34 23.33
CA ARG A 134 2.67 -18.11 22.92
C ARG A 134 3.20 -16.89 23.65
N ASP A 135 3.31 -16.98 25.00
CA ASP A 135 3.84 -15.90 25.83
C ASP A 135 5.30 -15.54 25.47
N SER A 136 6.10 -16.53 25.07
CA SER A 136 7.47 -16.29 24.62
C SER A 136 7.52 -15.57 23.29
N LEU A 137 6.70 -15.96 22.30
CA LEU A 137 6.62 -15.31 21.01
C LEU A 137 6.14 -13.85 21.14
N ILE A 138 5.13 -13.60 21.98
CA ILE A 138 4.64 -12.23 22.26
C ILE A 138 5.75 -11.36 22.85
N ARG A 139 6.49 -11.87 23.85
CA ARG A 139 7.62 -11.14 24.44
C ARG A 139 8.73 -10.83 23.44
N MET A 140 9.01 -11.74 22.52
CA MET A 140 10.00 -11.53 21.45
C MET A 140 9.56 -10.41 20.49
N ALA A 141 8.32 -10.43 20.05
CA ALA A 141 7.76 -9.39 19.19
C ALA A 141 7.82 -8.00 19.85
N GLN A 142 7.40 -7.89 21.11
CA GLN A 142 7.43 -6.64 21.87
C GLN A 142 8.85 -6.06 22.04
N ARG A 143 9.87 -6.92 22.16
CA ARG A 143 11.27 -6.48 22.24
C ARG A 143 11.77 -5.90 20.93
N GLN A 144 11.31 -6.43 19.79
CA GLN A 144 11.69 -5.92 18.47
C GLN A 144 11.06 -4.55 18.19
N GLU A 145 9.81 -4.34 18.62
CA GLU A 145 9.13 -3.06 18.49
C GLU A 145 9.71 -1.95 19.39
N GLY A 146 10.23 -2.30 20.56
CA GLY A 146 10.88 -1.36 21.48
C GLY A 146 12.33 -1.01 21.13
N ALA A 147 12.94 -1.69 20.15
CA ALA A 147 14.31 -1.48 19.70
C ALA A 147 14.40 -0.71 18.36
N ALA A 148 13.26 -0.38 17.74
CA ALA A 148 13.14 0.38 16.49
C ALA A 148 12.68 1.81 16.74
#